data_565670c271dc75861d93f770c3ff46c9
#
_entry.id   565670c271dc75861d93f770c3ff46c9
#
_cell.length_a   1.000
_cell.length_b   1.000
_cell.length_c   1.000
_cell.angle_alpha   90.00
_cell.angle_beta   90.00
_cell.angle_gamma   90.00
#
_symmetry.space_group_name_H-M   'P 1'
#
loop_
_entity.id
_entity.type
_entity.pdbx_description
1 polymer ?
#
loop_
_entity_poly.entity_id
_entity_poly.type
_entity_poly.pdbx_seq_one_letter_code
_entity_poly.pdbx_strand_id
1 'polypeptide(L)'
;MKKIDGGVTAPQGYLAAGVKAGIKASGNHDVAVIYSTVPAACGAVFTQNKMCAAPVLVSREVNKQPYAQAILVNSGCANACTGAQGIEDAKKMQDHGAELLGIEPEQAFICSTGVIGHFLPMDKLLTGIADAIDAMDETEGESCAMAIQTTDTFIKKAAYETEIDGKLVKIAGIAKGAGMIHPNMATMLTFITTDCAIAPDVLKRAVKAAADKSFNMVVVDGDTSTNDSMIVLANGLAENEIILSEEHPDYPAFFEMLVACATDLAKLIAHDGEGATKFLEVNVVGAASWQDAKTAAMAIAKSPLVKTAFFGEDPNWGRIVCAAGYSGAEMIAEKVNLEIGGVRLVENGMNCNVPAERLAPIMAEHDISMTIDLAAGEEKATVWTCDFSYEYVKINGEYHT
;
A
#
# COMPACT_ATOMS: atom_id res chain seq x y z
N MET A 1 12.41 2.32 -18.20
CA MET A 1 12.15 2.71 -16.78
C MET A 1 13.38 2.42 -15.94
N LYS A 2 13.70 3.31 -14.99
CA LYS A 2 14.86 3.21 -14.07
C LYS A 2 14.39 3.55 -12.66
N LYS A 3 14.77 2.72 -11.66
CA LYS A 3 14.57 3.02 -10.24
C LYS A 3 15.55 4.09 -9.79
N ILE A 4 15.07 5.10 -9.05
CA ILE A 4 15.88 6.19 -8.50
C ILE A 4 15.65 6.27 -6.98
N ASP A 5 16.50 6.98 -6.25
CA ASP A 5 16.21 7.32 -4.85
C ASP A 5 15.25 8.52 -4.79
N GLY A 6 14.34 8.50 -3.81
CA GLY A 6 13.40 9.59 -3.60
C GLY A 6 12.09 9.14 -2.93
N GLY A 7 11.32 10.14 -2.52
CA GLY A 7 9.96 10.03 -2.00
C GLY A 7 9.04 11.00 -2.75
N VAL A 8 7.93 11.39 -2.16
CA VAL A 8 6.86 12.19 -2.79
C VAL A 8 7.30 13.54 -3.38
N THR A 9 8.48 14.03 -3.06
CA THR A 9 9.04 15.28 -3.61
C THR A 9 10.01 15.05 -4.78
N ALA A 10 10.27 13.82 -5.20
CA ALA A 10 11.17 13.54 -6.31
C ALA A 10 10.67 13.99 -7.69
N PRO A 11 9.36 13.95 -8.03
CA PRO A 11 8.82 14.62 -9.20
C PRO A 11 8.78 16.13 -9.03
N GLN A 12 8.84 16.87 -10.13
CA GLN A 12 8.88 18.33 -10.11
C GLN A 12 7.63 18.95 -9.50
N GLY A 13 7.81 20.06 -8.74
CA GLY A 13 6.74 20.88 -8.21
C GLY A 13 5.96 20.28 -7.06
N TYR A 14 6.51 19.31 -6.36
CA TYR A 14 5.95 18.80 -5.11
C TYR A 14 6.80 19.22 -3.91
N LEU A 15 6.13 19.77 -2.91
CA LEU A 15 6.65 20.10 -1.60
C LEU A 15 6.03 19.16 -0.57
N ALA A 16 6.74 18.85 0.49
CA ALA A 16 6.20 18.07 1.59
C ALA A 16 6.82 18.49 2.92
N ALA A 17 6.17 18.18 4.01
CA ALA A 17 6.75 18.23 5.35
C ALA A 17 6.07 17.25 6.28
N GLY A 18 6.79 16.85 7.32
CA GLY A 18 6.26 16.12 8.46
C GLY A 18 6.74 16.76 9.76
N VAL A 19 5.83 17.00 10.70
CA VAL A 19 6.11 17.68 11.97
C VAL A 19 5.60 16.89 13.17
N LYS A 20 6.00 17.31 14.37
CA LYS A 20 5.63 16.77 15.66
C LYS A 20 4.59 17.69 16.31
N ALA A 21 3.31 17.43 16.10
CA ALA A 21 2.22 18.18 16.72
C ALA A 21 1.86 17.67 18.13
N GLY A 22 2.40 16.51 18.55
CA GLY A 22 2.15 15.89 19.84
C GLY A 22 0.82 15.14 19.91
N ILE A 23 0.34 14.63 18.79
CA ILE A 23 -0.81 13.71 18.70
C ILE A 23 -0.38 12.33 19.21
N LYS A 24 0.77 11.81 18.73
CA LYS A 24 1.36 10.57 19.22
C LYS A 24 1.97 10.73 20.61
N ALA A 25 1.65 9.82 21.51
CA ALA A 25 2.27 9.79 22.84
C ALA A 25 3.79 9.54 22.79
N SER A 26 4.30 8.93 21.72
CA SER A 26 5.73 8.68 21.52
C SER A 26 6.55 9.95 21.25
N GLY A 27 5.91 11.08 20.89
CA GLY A 27 6.59 12.30 20.48
C GLY A 27 7.24 12.23 19.09
N ASN A 28 6.94 11.22 18.29
CA ASN A 28 7.37 11.13 16.90
C ASN A 28 6.57 12.08 16.00
N HIS A 29 7.02 12.29 14.76
CA HIS A 29 6.28 13.04 13.75
C HIS A 29 4.88 12.45 13.57
N ASP A 30 3.86 13.29 13.45
CA ASP A 30 2.45 12.86 13.47
C ASP A 30 1.49 13.70 12.62
N VAL A 31 1.98 14.79 12.01
CA VAL A 31 1.24 15.58 11.01
C VAL A 31 2.12 15.73 9.77
N ALA A 32 1.54 15.48 8.60
CA ALA A 32 2.22 15.62 7.31
C ALA A 32 1.37 16.41 6.31
N VAL A 33 2.06 17.12 5.43
CA VAL A 33 1.48 17.80 4.26
C VAL A 33 2.27 17.41 3.02
N ILE A 34 1.56 17.11 1.93
CA ILE A 34 2.10 16.97 0.57
C ILE A 34 1.36 18.00 -0.28
N TYR A 35 2.09 18.83 -1.00
CA TYR A 35 1.52 19.91 -1.79
C TYR A 35 2.09 19.94 -3.21
N SER A 36 1.22 20.11 -4.18
CA SER A 36 1.58 20.42 -5.57
C SER A 36 1.49 21.92 -5.82
N THR A 37 2.55 22.51 -6.34
CA THR A 37 2.61 23.97 -6.64
C THR A 37 1.65 24.40 -7.74
N VAL A 38 1.08 23.46 -8.48
CA VAL A 38 0.05 23.67 -9.51
C VAL A 38 -1.07 22.65 -9.35
N PRO A 39 -2.29 22.91 -9.87
CA PRO A 39 -3.37 21.91 -9.86
C PRO A 39 -2.91 20.61 -10.51
N ALA A 40 -3.05 19.49 -9.80
CA ALA A 40 -2.66 18.16 -10.26
C ALA A 40 -3.91 17.32 -10.56
N ALA A 41 -3.92 16.62 -11.69
CA ALA A 41 -4.91 15.56 -11.90
C ALA A 41 -4.85 14.60 -10.72
N CYS A 42 -6.01 14.18 -10.19
CA CYS A 42 -6.05 13.33 -9.02
C CYS A 42 -6.83 12.02 -9.26
N GLY A 43 -6.35 10.96 -8.63
CA GLY A 43 -7.02 9.68 -8.61
C GLY A 43 -6.79 9.00 -7.26
N ALA A 44 -7.84 8.45 -6.68
CA ALA A 44 -7.71 7.76 -5.41
C ALA A 44 -8.61 6.52 -5.32
N VAL A 45 -8.20 5.60 -4.48
CA VAL A 45 -8.95 4.41 -4.10
C VAL A 45 -8.92 4.27 -2.58
N PHE A 46 -10.03 3.79 -2.01
CA PHE A 46 -10.28 3.82 -0.57
C PHE A 46 -10.82 2.48 -0.07
N THR A 47 -10.67 2.25 1.24
CA THR A 47 -11.21 1.07 1.92
C THR A 47 -12.67 0.81 1.57
N GLN A 48 -13.03 -0.47 1.45
CA GLN A 48 -14.43 -0.91 1.30
C GLN A 48 -15.05 -1.34 2.63
N ASN A 49 -14.33 -1.17 3.75
CA ASN A 49 -14.87 -1.43 5.07
C ASN A 49 -16.10 -0.55 5.31
N LYS A 50 -17.21 -1.16 5.74
CA LYS A 50 -18.46 -0.43 6.02
C LYS A 50 -18.34 0.52 7.20
N MET A 51 -17.36 0.28 8.09
CA MET A 51 -17.00 1.16 9.21
C MET A 51 -15.92 2.18 8.81
N CYS A 52 -15.96 2.68 7.56
CA CYS A 52 -14.95 3.61 7.08
C CYS A 52 -14.90 4.90 7.90
N ALA A 53 -13.69 5.40 8.11
CA ALA A 53 -13.40 6.58 8.92
C ALA A 53 -13.90 7.89 8.26
N ALA A 54 -14.12 8.90 9.07
CA ALA A 54 -14.59 10.22 8.62
C ALA A 54 -13.69 10.86 7.52
N PRO A 55 -12.33 10.85 7.63
CA PRO A 55 -11.48 11.39 6.58
C PRO A 55 -11.64 10.67 5.23
N VAL A 56 -11.93 9.37 5.23
CA VAL A 56 -12.21 8.62 3.99
C VAL A 56 -13.48 9.13 3.31
N LEU A 57 -14.52 9.43 4.10
CA LEU A 57 -15.78 9.96 3.55
C LEU A 57 -15.57 11.35 2.91
N VAL A 58 -14.81 12.23 3.55
CA VAL A 58 -14.48 13.56 3.02
C VAL A 58 -13.59 13.43 1.77
N SER A 59 -12.55 12.63 1.81
CA SER A 59 -11.62 12.44 0.68
C SER A 59 -12.27 11.76 -0.54
N ARG A 60 -13.32 10.96 -0.36
CA ARG A 60 -14.12 10.45 -1.48
C ARG A 60 -14.84 11.57 -2.25
N GLU A 61 -15.25 12.64 -1.58
CA GLU A 61 -15.84 13.80 -2.26
C GLU A 61 -14.78 14.56 -3.08
N VAL A 62 -13.56 14.74 -2.52
CA VAL A 62 -12.42 15.32 -3.25
C VAL A 62 -12.10 14.49 -4.52
N ASN A 63 -12.12 13.17 -4.44
CA ASN A 63 -11.84 12.30 -5.59
C ASN A 63 -12.87 12.40 -6.73
N LYS A 64 -14.01 13.03 -6.50
CA LYS A 64 -14.96 13.35 -7.59
C LYS A 64 -14.48 14.50 -8.46
N GLN A 65 -13.63 15.37 -7.92
CA GLN A 65 -13.03 16.48 -8.66
C GLN A 65 -11.98 15.95 -9.66
N PRO A 66 -11.73 16.69 -10.74
CA PRO A 66 -10.68 16.34 -11.69
C PRO A 66 -9.27 16.65 -11.16
N TYR A 67 -9.14 17.67 -10.30
CA TYR A 67 -7.86 18.18 -9.81
C TYR A 67 -7.87 18.38 -8.30
N ALA A 68 -6.70 18.16 -7.70
CA ALA A 68 -6.40 18.48 -6.31
C ALA A 68 -4.97 19.01 -6.20
N GLN A 69 -4.62 19.64 -5.08
CA GLN A 69 -3.27 20.19 -4.86
C GLN A 69 -2.63 19.74 -3.55
N ALA A 70 -3.42 19.28 -2.56
CA ALA A 70 -2.89 18.95 -1.26
C ALA A 70 -3.36 17.60 -0.75
N ILE A 71 -2.52 16.98 0.11
CA ILE A 71 -2.86 15.84 0.95
C ILE A 71 -2.43 16.20 2.37
N LEU A 72 -3.38 16.28 3.31
CA LEU A 72 -3.15 16.55 4.72
C LEU A 72 -3.33 15.26 5.49
N VAL A 73 -2.37 14.93 6.35
CA VAL A 73 -2.36 13.64 7.04
C VAL A 73 -2.08 13.83 8.53
N ASN A 74 -2.82 13.11 9.38
CA ASN A 74 -2.40 12.90 10.76
C ASN A 74 -2.23 11.40 11.08
N SER A 75 -1.35 11.11 12.01
CA SER A 75 -1.19 9.79 12.59
C SER A 75 -1.27 9.83 14.12
N GLY A 76 -1.61 8.67 14.74
CA GLY A 76 -1.87 8.55 16.16
C GLY A 76 -3.36 8.52 16.53
N CYS A 77 -4.23 9.08 15.68
CA CYS A 77 -5.69 9.02 15.83
C CYS A 77 -6.33 8.77 14.47
N ALA A 78 -7.13 7.73 14.35
CA ALA A 78 -7.77 7.31 13.09
C ALA A 78 -8.99 8.13 12.71
N ASN A 79 -9.60 8.84 13.65
CA ASN A 79 -10.91 9.50 13.46
C ASN A 79 -11.96 8.54 12.85
N ALA A 80 -11.96 7.30 13.33
CA ALA A 80 -12.90 6.26 12.94
C ALA A 80 -13.86 5.96 14.10
N CYS A 81 -15.11 5.61 13.78
CA CYS A 81 -16.17 5.37 14.75
C CYS A 81 -16.48 6.59 15.64
N THR A 82 -16.34 7.80 15.11
CA THR A 82 -16.49 9.09 15.83
C THR A 82 -17.79 9.83 15.49
N GLY A 83 -18.65 9.21 14.67
CA GLY A 83 -19.98 9.73 14.33
C GLY A 83 -19.93 11.09 13.61
N ALA A 84 -20.94 11.93 13.83
CA ALA A 84 -21.05 13.23 13.17
C ALA A 84 -19.90 14.18 13.55
N GLN A 85 -19.46 14.16 14.81
CA GLN A 85 -18.35 14.98 15.27
C GLN A 85 -17.06 14.69 14.50
N GLY A 86 -16.77 13.41 14.23
CA GLY A 86 -15.59 13.04 13.44
C GLY A 86 -15.62 13.58 12.02
N ILE A 87 -16.80 13.69 11.38
CA ILE A 87 -16.96 14.29 10.06
C ILE A 87 -16.75 15.80 10.13
N GLU A 88 -17.27 16.47 11.17
CA GLU A 88 -17.03 17.90 11.37
C GLU A 88 -15.55 18.20 11.61
N ASP A 89 -14.86 17.40 12.42
CA ASP A 89 -13.44 17.56 12.69
C ASP A 89 -12.59 17.32 11.41
N ALA A 90 -12.97 16.30 10.64
CA ALA A 90 -12.33 16.01 9.34
C ALA A 90 -12.48 17.19 8.36
N LYS A 91 -13.66 17.81 8.28
CA LYS A 91 -13.88 19.00 7.44
C LYS A 91 -13.11 20.21 7.97
N LYS A 92 -13.09 20.45 9.29
CA LYS A 92 -12.27 21.53 9.86
C LYS A 92 -10.77 21.35 9.56
N MET A 93 -10.28 20.12 9.58
CA MET A 93 -8.91 19.81 9.16
C MET A 93 -8.68 20.21 7.69
N GLN A 94 -9.61 19.87 6.81
CA GLN A 94 -9.57 20.17 5.39
C GLN A 94 -9.62 21.70 5.14
N ASP A 95 -10.62 22.36 5.71
CA ASP A 95 -10.85 23.80 5.55
C ASP A 95 -9.65 24.61 6.02
N HIS A 96 -9.10 24.28 7.19
CA HIS A 96 -7.93 24.96 7.75
C HIS A 96 -6.69 24.83 6.87
N GLY A 97 -6.37 23.61 6.41
CA GLY A 97 -5.22 23.43 5.53
C GLY A 97 -5.40 24.09 4.16
N ALA A 98 -6.61 24.03 3.61
CA ALA A 98 -6.93 24.69 2.34
C ALA A 98 -6.81 26.23 2.45
N GLU A 99 -7.33 26.84 3.52
CA GLU A 99 -7.18 28.27 3.80
C GLU A 99 -5.71 28.69 3.85
N LEU A 100 -4.88 27.98 4.60
CA LEU A 100 -3.45 28.28 4.73
C LEU A 100 -2.69 28.12 3.40
N LEU A 101 -3.08 27.17 2.58
CA LEU A 101 -2.49 26.93 1.25
C LEU A 101 -3.06 27.85 0.14
N GLY A 102 -4.13 28.59 0.42
CA GLY A 102 -4.81 29.45 -0.56
C GLY A 102 -5.48 28.67 -1.69
N ILE A 103 -6.01 27.48 -1.39
CA ILE A 103 -6.75 26.62 -2.31
C ILE A 103 -8.18 26.37 -1.81
N GLU A 104 -9.04 25.82 -2.67
CA GLU A 104 -10.39 25.43 -2.27
C GLU A 104 -10.34 24.12 -1.44
N PRO A 105 -11.22 23.93 -0.42
CA PRO A 105 -11.26 22.70 0.37
C PRO A 105 -11.38 21.42 -0.47
N GLU A 106 -12.14 21.46 -1.56
CA GLU A 106 -12.33 20.34 -2.49
C GLU A 106 -11.05 19.97 -3.26
N GLN A 107 -9.97 20.72 -3.12
CA GLN A 107 -8.65 20.43 -3.68
C GLN A 107 -7.68 19.80 -2.67
N ALA A 108 -8.12 19.59 -1.42
CA ALA A 108 -7.32 19.01 -0.36
C ALA A 108 -7.88 17.65 0.09
N PHE A 109 -7.15 16.57 -0.17
CA PHE A 109 -7.39 15.27 0.45
C PHE A 109 -7.00 15.32 1.92
N ILE A 110 -7.72 14.58 2.76
CA ILE A 110 -7.39 14.39 4.17
C ILE A 110 -7.29 12.90 4.50
N CYS A 111 -6.32 12.53 5.31
CA CYS A 111 -6.12 11.17 5.79
C CYS A 111 -5.80 11.17 7.28
N SER A 112 -6.24 10.14 7.98
CA SER A 112 -5.92 9.89 9.38
C SER A 112 -5.55 8.43 9.57
N THR A 113 -4.71 8.11 10.55
CA THR A 113 -4.37 6.74 10.92
C THR A 113 -4.00 6.65 12.41
N GLY A 114 -4.20 5.50 13.03
CA GLY A 114 -3.89 5.26 14.45
C GLY A 114 -5.06 4.68 15.21
N VAL A 115 -5.25 5.12 16.44
CA VAL A 115 -6.27 4.57 17.37
C VAL A 115 -7.69 4.87 16.90
N ILE A 116 -8.55 3.85 16.90
CA ILE A 116 -9.98 3.92 16.56
C ILE A 116 -10.78 4.36 17.79
N GLY A 117 -11.89 5.09 17.58
CA GLY A 117 -12.84 5.45 18.65
C GLY A 117 -12.48 6.71 19.44
N HIS A 118 -11.42 7.42 19.03
CA HIS A 118 -11.02 8.68 19.64
C HIS A 118 -11.29 9.86 18.70
N PHE A 119 -11.65 10.99 19.27
CA PHE A 119 -11.77 12.26 18.55
C PHE A 119 -10.38 12.83 18.24
N LEU A 120 -10.27 13.56 17.14
CA LEU A 120 -9.05 14.27 16.81
C LEU A 120 -8.74 15.35 17.87
N PRO A 121 -7.49 15.44 18.35
CA PRO A 121 -7.07 16.54 19.22
C PRO A 121 -6.88 17.82 18.38
N MET A 122 -7.99 18.50 18.04
CA MET A 122 -8.06 19.54 17.02
C MET A 122 -7.05 20.67 17.23
N ASP A 123 -6.85 21.15 18.46
CA ASP A 123 -5.91 22.24 18.74
C ASP A 123 -4.47 21.87 18.29
N LYS A 124 -4.04 20.65 18.62
CA LYS A 124 -2.73 20.13 18.21
C LYS A 124 -2.66 19.90 16.70
N LEU A 125 -3.72 19.34 16.13
CA LEU A 125 -3.78 19.02 14.71
C LEU A 125 -3.71 20.29 13.85
N LEU A 126 -4.51 21.31 14.15
CA LEU A 126 -4.56 22.54 13.38
C LEU A 126 -3.24 23.32 13.49
N THR A 127 -2.64 23.38 14.70
CA THR A 127 -1.28 23.94 14.86
C THR A 127 -0.25 23.15 14.05
N GLY A 128 -0.29 21.81 14.13
CA GLY A 128 0.63 20.96 13.38
C GLY A 128 0.49 21.08 11.86
N ILE A 129 -0.72 21.33 11.34
CA ILE A 129 -0.93 21.60 9.91
C ILE A 129 -0.26 22.91 9.52
N ALA A 130 -0.43 23.99 10.32
CA ALA A 130 0.22 25.27 10.07
C ALA A 130 1.74 25.12 10.09
N ASP A 131 2.30 24.46 11.12
CA ASP A 131 3.74 24.20 11.22
C ASP A 131 4.28 23.37 10.06
N ALA A 132 3.51 22.37 9.58
CA ALA A 132 3.90 21.55 8.43
C ALA A 132 3.88 22.35 7.12
N ILE A 133 2.88 23.23 6.93
CA ILE A 133 2.79 24.08 5.75
C ILE A 133 3.96 25.08 5.72
N ASP A 134 4.30 25.67 6.86
CA ASP A 134 5.43 26.59 6.97
C ASP A 134 6.79 25.89 6.73
N ALA A 135 6.88 24.59 7.03
CA ALA A 135 8.10 23.80 6.89
C ALA A 135 8.22 23.07 5.53
N MET A 136 7.22 23.18 4.65
CA MET A 136 7.25 22.45 3.36
C MET A 136 8.46 22.83 2.50
N ASP A 137 9.16 21.79 2.02
CA ASP A 137 10.31 21.94 1.11
C ASP A 137 10.41 20.70 0.19
N GLU A 138 11.14 20.85 -0.92
CA GLU A 138 11.45 19.75 -1.85
C GLU A 138 12.31 18.65 -1.21
N THR A 139 13.03 18.95 -0.12
CA THR A 139 13.91 18.02 0.60
C THR A 139 13.22 17.30 1.76
N GLU A 140 12.02 17.71 2.16
CA GLU A 140 11.29 17.21 3.33
C GLU A 140 10.39 15.99 3.08
N GLY A 141 10.58 15.30 1.98
CA GLY A 141 9.84 14.06 1.68
C GLY A 141 10.03 12.95 2.72
N GLU A 142 11.19 12.92 3.38
CA GLU A 142 11.49 11.91 4.41
C GLU A 142 10.78 12.21 5.73
N SER A 143 10.74 13.45 6.19
CA SER A 143 9.98 13.87 7.38
C SER A 143 8.48 13.58 7.20
N CYS A 144 7.96 13.82 5.99
CA CYS A 144 6.59 13.47 5.61
C CYS A 144 6.33 11.95 5.75
N ALA A 145 7.26 11.12 5.26
CA ALA A 145 7.15 9.66 5.37
C ALA A 145 7.22 9.18 6.83
N MET A 146 8.03 9.81 7.69
CA MET A 146 8.05 9.55 9.14
C MET A 146 6.73 9.90 9.82
N ALA A 147 6.10 11.00 9.40
CA ALA A 147 4.89 11.49 10.05
C ALA A 147 3.66 10.60 9.83
N ILE A 148 3.63 9.81 8.75
CA ILE A 148 2.50 8.91 8.46
C ILE A 148 2.62 7.54 9.14
N GLN A 149 3.78 7.15 9.67
CA GLN A 149 4.01 5.85 10.31
C GLN A 149 3.17 5.67 11.58
N THR A 150 2.89 4.40 11.93
CA THR A 150 2.27 4.02 13.22
C THR A 150 3.12 2.96 13.92
N THR A 151 2.92 1.69 13.59
CA THR A 151 3.71 0.54 14.07
C THR A 151 4.85 0.17 13.12
N ASP A 152 5.01 0.91 12.05
CA ASP A 152 6.07 0.74 11.06
C ASP A 152 7.47 0.85 11.68
N THR A 153 8.40 -0.02 11.26
CA THR A 153 9.79 -0.04 11.78
C THR A 153 10.76 0.74 10.91
N PHE A 154 10.42 0.99 9.64
CA PHE A 154 11.20 1.79 8.70
C PHE A 154 10.32 2.58 7.74
N ILE A 155 10.91 3.59 7.09
CA ILE A 155 10.24 4.42 6.07
C ILE A 155 10.10 3.62 4.77
N LYS A 156 8.89 3.63 4.20
CA LYS A 156 8.60 2.99 2.91
C LYS A 156 8.52 4.06 1.84
N LYS A 157 9.48 4.06 0.93
CA LYS A 157 9.55 4.98 -0.22
C LYS A 157 9.97 4.23 -1.49
N ALA A 158 9.48 4.68 -2.64
CA ALA A 158 9.86 4.17 -3.96
C ALA A 158 9.80 5.30 -4.98
N ALA A 159 10.74 5.32 -5.92
CA ALA A 159 10.74 6.30 -6.99
C ALA A 159 11.29 5.71 -8.29
N TYR A 160 10.73 6.15 -9.40
CA TYR A 160 11.10 5.73 -10.76
C TYR A 160 11.14 6.91 -11.71
N GLU A 161 11.94 6.78 -12.77
CA GLU A 161 11.97 7.69 -13.90
C GLU A 161 11.91 6.91 -15.22
N THR A 162 11.25 7.50 -16.22
CA THR A 162 11.23 6.99 -17.58
C THR A 162 11.06 8.13 -18.56
N GLU A 163 11.35 7.89 -19.84
CA GLU A 163 11.09 8.85 -20.91
C GLU A 163 9.66 8.63 -21.44
N ILE A 164 8.88 9.71 -21.52
CA ILE A 164 7.53 9.78 -22.09
C ILE A 164 7.52 10.98 -23.04
N ASP A 165 7.19 10.80 -24.30
CA ASP A 165 7.20 11.86 -25.32
C ASP A 165 8.55 12.65 -25.36
N GLY A 166 9.68 11.95 -25.22
CA GLY A 166 11.01 12.57 -25.16
C GLY A 166 11.29 13.43 -23.92
N LYS A 167 10.41 13.39 -22.90
CA LYS A 167 10.56 14.09 -21.63
C LYS A 167 10.88 13.11 -20.52
N LEU A 168 11.76 13.52 -19.59
CA LEU A 168 12.01 12.73 -18.39
C LEU A 168 10.86 12.92 -17.39
N VAL A 169 10.08 11.88 -17.20
CA VAL A 169 8.96 11.83 -16.26
C VAL A 169 9.36 11.02 -15.03
N LYS A 170 9.01 11.53 -13.87
CA LYS A 170 9.24 10.86 -12.59
C LYS A 170 7.93 10.48 -11.91
N ILE A 171 7.96 9.39 -11.18
CA ILE A 171 6.93 8.99 -10.24
C ILE A 171 7.60 8.57 -8.93
N ALA A 172 7.02 8.97 -7.81
CA ALA A 172 7.53 8.58 -6.51
C ALA A 172 6.40 8.48 -5.48
N GLY A 173 6.62 7.70 -4.44
CA GLY A 173 5.61 7.53 -3.41
C GLY A 173 6.20 7.17 -2.06
N ILE A 174 5.35 7.34 -1.06
CA ILE A 174 5.55 6.87 0.31
C ILE A 174 4.35 6.05 0.73
N ALA A 175 4.58 5.09 1.62
CA ALA A 175 3.51 4.28 2.21
C ALA A 175 3.77 4.03 3.70
N LYS A 176 2.69 3.74 4.42
CA LYS A 176 2.73 3.22 5.79
C LYS A 176 1.81 2.01 5.90
N GLY A 177 2.16 1.12 6.80
CA GLY A 177 1.38 -0.06 7.17
C GLY A 177 2.29 -1.19 7.60
N ALA A 178 1.92 -1.87 8.69
CA ALA A 178 2.61 -3.01 9.25
C ALA A 178 1.63 -4.04 9.85
N GLY A 179 0.50 -3.61 10.38
CA GLY A 179 -0.60 -4.45 10.88
C GLY A 179 -1.97 -4.01 10.36
N MET A 180 -3.00 -4.86 10.55
CA MET A 180 -4.34 -4.73 10.00
C MET A 180 -4.28 -4.64 8.46
N ILE A 181 -3.50 -5.52 7.80
CA ILE A 181 -3.26 -5.51 6.35
C ILE A 181 -3.94 -6.70 5.68
N HIS A 182 -5.07 -6.45 5.06
CA HIS A 182 -5.73 -7.37 4.13
C HIS A 182 -6.47 -6.59 3.05
N PRO A 183 -6.00 -6.64 1.83
CA PRO A 183 -6.54 -5.86 0.75
C PRO A 183 -7.93 -6.34 0.27
N ASN A 184 -8.85 -5.45 0.46
CA ASN A 184 -9.94 -5.23 -0.47
C ASN A 184 -10.06 -3.70 -0.65
N MET A 185 -9.01 -3.08 -1.22
CA MET A 185 -8.61 -1.68 -1.07
C MET A 185 -8.22 -1.37 0.38
N ALA A 186 -7.08 -1.72 0.77
CA ALA A 186 -6.58 -2.33 1.99
C ALA A 186 -5.84 -1.37 2.92
N THR A 187 -5.48 -1.85 4.10
CA THR A 187 -4.99 -1.20 5.31
C THR A 187 -3.64 -0.51 5.13
N MET A 188 -3.62 0.63 4.48
CA MET A 188 -2.42 1.44 4.32
C MET A 188 -2.78 2.89 4.00
N LEU A 189 -1.87 3.80 4.24
CA LEU A 189 -1.87 5.09 3.57
C LEU A 189 -0.74 5.08 2.55
N THR A 190 -1.07 5.39 1.31
CA THR A 190 -0.09 5.52 0.23
C THR A 190 -0.35 6.78 -0.54
N PHE A 191 0.70 7.56 -0.71
CA PHE A 191 0.68 8.79 -1.47
C PHE A 191 1.71 8.70 -2.58
N ILE A 192 1.27 8.88 -3.82
CA ILE A 192 2.12 8.82 -5.00
C ILE A 192 1.99 10.14 -5.75
N THR A 193 3.10 10.70 -6.15
CA THR A 193 3.20 11.92 -6.95
C THR A 193 3.88 11.63 -8.27
N THR A 194 3.51 12.35 -9.32
CA THR A 194 4.18 12.32 -10.61
C THR A 194 4.08 13.66 -11.31
N ASP A 195 5.11 14.02 -12.06
CA ASP A 195 5.12 15.19 -12.91
C ASP A 195 4.57 14.91 -14.33
N CYS A 196 4.06 13.71 -14.58
CA CYS A 196 3.42 13.33 -15.84
C CYS A 196 2.15 14.14 -16.12
N ALA A 197 1.99 14.57 -17.39
CA ALA A 197 0.75 15.13 -17.89
C ALA A 197 -0.19 14.00 -18.34
N ILE A 198 -1.30 13.82 -17.61
CA ILE A 198 -2.30 12.77 -17.88
C ILE A 198 -3.72 13.29 -17.55
N ALA A 199 -4.71 12.91 -18.35
CA ALA A 199 -6.08 13.29 -18.12
C ALA A 199 -6.64 12.68 -16.81
N PRO A 200 -7.42 13.44 -16.01
CA PRO A 200 -7.92 12.98 -14.71
C PRO A 200 -8.66 11.64 -14.75
N ASP A 201 -9.53 11.43 -15.74
CA ASP A 201 -10.29 10.18 -15.85
C ASP A 201 -9.41 8.98 -16.23
N VAL A 202 -8.35 9.19 -17.01
CA VAL A 202 -7.35 8.16 -17.34
C VAL A 202 -6.55 7.82 -16.10
N LEU A 203 -6.12 8.83 -15.33
CA LEU A 203 -5.41 8.63 -14.07
C LEU A 203 -6.25 7.81 -13.06
N LYS A 204 -7.53 8.16 -12.88
CA LYS A 204 -8.42 7.43 -11.97
C LYS A 204 -8.52 5.94 -12.31
N ARG A 205 -8.64 5.61 -13.60
CA ARG A 205 -8.67 4.20 -14.04
C ARG A 205 -7.31 3.53 -13.84
N ALA A 206 -6.21 4.21 -14.16
CA ALA A 206 -4.85 3.70 -13.96
C ALA A 206 -4.56 3.42 -12.46
N VAL A 207 -4.96 4.32 -11.56
CA VAL A 207 -4.80 4.17 -10.10
C VAL A 207 -5.55 2.93 -9.59
N LYS A 208 -6.80 2.75 -10.02
CA LYS A 208 -7.57 1.56 -9.65
C LYS A 208 -6.90 0.28 -10.14
N ALA A 209 -6.50 0.24 -11.41
CA ALA A 209 -5.85 -0.94 -12.00
C ALA A 209 -4.47 -1.22 -11.36
N ALA A 210 -3.71 -0.18 -11.00
CA ALA A 210 -2.44 -0.33 -10.29
C ALA A 210 -2.63 -0.88 -8.87
N ALA A 211 -3.63 -0.39 -8.13
CA ALA A 211 -3.98 -0.92 -6.81
C ALA A 211 -4.35 -2.40 -6.85
N ASP A 212 -5.10 -2.84 -7.87
CA ASP A 212 -5.48 -4.24 -8.06
C ASP A 212 -4.28 -5.16 -8.33
N LYS A 213 -3.19 -4.62 -8.89
CA LYS A 213 -1.95 -5.35 -9.20
C LYS A 213 -0.87 -5.25 -8.12
N SER A 214 -1.04 -4.39 -7.13
CA SER A 214 -0.06 -4.09 -6.09
C SER A 214 -0.62 -4.27 -4.68
N PHE A 215 -1.22 -3.25 -4.11
CA PHE A 215 -1.72 -3.26 -2.73
C PHE A 215 -2.81 -4.30 -2.49
N ASN A 216 -3.68 -4.59 -3.46
CA ASN A 216 -4.67 -5.67 -3.37
C ASN A 216 -4.05 -7.08 -3.48
N MET A 217 -2.74 -7.18 -3.49
CA MET A 217 -1.97 -8.43 -3.52
C MET A 217 -1.06 -8.59 -2.29
N VAL A 218 -1.32 -7.84 -1.20
CA VAL A 218 -0.55 -7.93 0.07
C VAL A 218 -1.44 -8.43 1.20
N VAL A 219 -0.92 -9.25 2.09
CA VAL A 219 -1.59 -9.69 3.34
C VAL A 219 -0.59 -9.74 4.48
N VAL A 220 -0.91 -9.12 5.63
CA VAL A 220 -0.18 -9.35 6.88
C VAL A 220 -0.98 -10.27 7.80
N ASP A 221 -2.18 -9.88 8.20
CA ASP A 221 -2.97 -10.59 9.21
C ASP A 221 -4.38 -11.00 8.77
N GLY A 222 -4.87 -10.44 7.67
CA GLY A 222 -6.19 -10.75 7.14
C GLY A 222 -7.29 -9.79 7.57
N ASP A 223 -6.96 -8.74 8.34
CA ASP A 223 -7.90 -7.72 8.79
C ASP A 223 -7.90 -6.49 7.88
N THR A 224 -9.08 -5.93 7.58
CA THR A 224 -9.25 -4.75 6.72
C THR A 224 -9.53 -3.51 7.56
N SER A 225 -8.71 -2.47 7.38
CA SER A 225 -8.82 -1.21 8.13
C SER A 225 -10.00 -0.33 7.71
N THR A 226 -10.26 0.65 8.55
CA THR A 226 -11.27 1.69 8.38
C THR A 226 -10.77 2.91 7.56
N ASN A 227 -9.45 3.06 7.34
CA ASN A 227 -8.84 4.31 6.90
C ASN A 227 -8.09 4.24 5.57
N ASP A 228 -7.99 3.07 4.94
CA ASP A 228 -7.13 2.86 3.79
C ASP A 228 -7.37 3.83 2.64
N SER A 229 -6.27 4.38 2.14
CA SER A 229 -6.29 5.33 1.05
C SER A 229 -5.01 5.23 0.22
N MET A 230 -5.14 5.03 -1.08
CA MET A 230 -4.09 5.27 -2.05
C MET A 230 -4.48 6.49 -2.87
N ILE A 231 -3.68 7.55 -2.83
CA ILE A 231 -3.93 8.81 -3.52
C ILE A 231 -2.76 9.08 -4.47
N VAL A 232 -3.06 9.42 -5.71
CA VAL A 232 -2.08 9.77 -6.74
C VAL A 232 -2.37 11.17 -7.26
N LEU A 233 -1.34 12.02 -7.30
CA LEU A 233 -1.37 13.36 -7.88
C LEU A 233 -0.43 13.43 -9.09
N ALA A 234 -0.91 13.96 -10.21
CA ALA A 234 -0.16 14.13 -11.46
C ALA A 234 -0.26 15.58 -11.92
N ASN A 235 0.81 16.37 -11.76
CA ASN A 235 0.78 17.82 -11.97
C ASN A 235 1.19 18.30 -13.37
N GLY A 236 1.72 17.42 -14.22
CA GLY A 236 2.03 17.72 -15.61
C GLY A 236 3.31 18.55 -15.84
N LEU A 237 4.11 18.81 -14.82
CA LEU A 237 5.30 19.67 -14.92
C LEU A 237 6.47 19.04 -15.70
N ALA A 238 6.39 17.76 -16.07
CA ALA A 238 7.33 17.13 -17.02
C ALA A 238 7.12 17.63 -18.45
N GLU A 239 5.97 18.27 -18.75
CA GLU A 239 5.62 18.86 -20.05
C GLU A 239 5.63 17.85 -21.21
N ASN A 240 5.31 16.59 -20.94
CA ASN A 240 5.02 15.60 -21.96
C ASN A 240 3.67 15.88 -22.62
N GLU A 241 3.42 15.36 -23.83
CA GLU A 241 2.08 15.36 -24.42
C GLU A 241 1.10 14.69 -23.44
N ILE A 242 -0.07 15.33 -23.24
CA ILE A 242 -1.04 14.84 -22.27
C ILE A 242 -1.59 13.47 -22.68
N ILE A 243 -1.50 12.49 -21.81
CA ILE A 243 -2.07 11.15 -22.01
C ILE A 243 -3.58 11.22 -21.84
N LEU A 244 -4.31 11.26 -22.96
CA LEU A 244 -5.76 11.47 -22.99
C LEU A 244 -6.58 10.17 -22.93
N SER A 245 -5.98 9.02 -23.19
CA SER A 245 -6.67 7.72 -23.17
C SER A 245 -5.69 6.57 -22.89
N GLU A 246 -6.21 5.38 -22.63
CA GLU A 246 -5.41 4.15 -22.43
C GLU A 246 -4.80 3.64 -23.74
N GLU A 247 -5.32 4.09 -24.90
CA GLU A 247 -4.77 3.80 -26.23
C GLU A 247 -3.62 4.75 -26.62
N HIS A 248 -3.33 5.78 -25.81
CA HIS A 248 -2.20 6.67 -26.07
C HIS A 248 -0.88 5.88 -26.10
N PRO A 249 0.02 6.13 -27.08
CA PRO A 249 1.25 5.35 -27.24
C PRO A 249 2.10 5.27 -25.97
N ASP A 250 2.11 6.32 -25.16
CA ASP A 250 2.93 6.41 -23.94
C ASP A 250 2.20 5.94 -22.67
N TYR A 251 0.89 5.63 -22.73
CA TYR A 251 0.16 5.11 -21.58
C TYR A 251 0.77 3.85 -20.97
N PRO A 252 1.23 2.85 -21.76
CA PRO A 252 1.88 1.67 -21.22
C PRO A 252 3.12 1.99 -20.36
N ALA A 253 3.96 2.93 -20.79
CA ALA A 253 5.16 3.33 -20.06
C ALA A 253 4.81 4.03 -18.72
N PHE A 254 3.83 4.93 -18.73
CA PHE A 254 3.30 5.54 -17.51
C PHE A 254 2.71 4.49 -16.56
N PHE A 255 1.85 3.61 -17.08
CA PHE A 255 1.16 2.61 -16.27
C PHE A 255 2.13 1.59 -15.66
N GLU A 256 3.14 1.14 -16.42
CA GLU A 256 4.21 0.27 -15.91
C GLU A 256 4.96 0.93 -14.74
N MET A 257 5.29 2.21 -14.87
CA MET A 257 5.98 2.99 -13.84
C MET A 257 5.12 3.13 -12.58
N LEU A 258 3.81 3.42 -12.73
CA LEU A 258 2.86 3.50 -11.62
C LEU A 258 2.73 2.16 -10.89
N VAL A 259 2.58 1.06 -11.64
CA VAL A 259 2.49 -0.30 -11.07
C VAL A 259 3.79 -0.68 -10.36
N ALA A 260 4.96 -0.37 -10.93
CA ALA A 260 6.24 -0.66 -10.30
C ALA A 260 6.42 0.07 -8.97
N CYS A 261 6.13 1.38 -8.94
CA CYS A 261 6.18 2.18 -7.71
C CYS A 261 5.21 1.63 -6.64
N ALA A 262 3.97 1.37 -7.03
CA ALA A 262 2.95 0.82 -6.12
C ALA A 262 3.31 -0.59 -5.63
N THR A 263 3.90 -1.44 -6.48
CA THR A 263 4.34 -2.80 -6.12
C THR A 263 5.50 -2.78 -5.13
N ASP A 264 6.50 -1.92 -5.35
CA ASP A 264 7.60 -1.79 -4.41
C ASP A 264 7.13 -1.35 -3.02
N LEU A 265 6.25 -0.34 -2.97
CA LEU A 265 5.65 0.12 -1.71
C LEU A 265 4.82 -0.99 -1.04
N ALA A 266 4.05 -1.76 -1.81
CA ALA A 266 3.27 -2.88 -1.33
C ALA A 266 4.13 -4.01 -0.74
N LYS A 267 5.25 -4.34 -1.42
CA LYS A 267 6.23 -5.31 -0.90
C LYS A 267 6.87 -4.84 0.40
N LEU A 268 7.23 -3.55 0.51
CA LEU A 268 7.79 -2.98 1.74
C LEU A 268 6.81 -3.07 2.92
N ILE A 269 5.50 -3.00 2.69
CA ILE A 269 4.48 -3.23 3.73
C ILE A 269 4.53 -4.68 4.23
N ALA A 270 4.63 -5.67 3.33
CA ALA A 270 4.73 -7.07 3.71
C ALA A 270 6.06 -7.39 4.43
N HIS A 271 7.16 -6.75 4.02
CA HIS A 271 8.47 -6.86 4.69
C HIS A 271 8.44 -6.34 6.13
N ASP A 272 7.64 -5.28 6.37
CA ASP A 272 7.51 -4.63 7.67
C ASP A 272 6.27 -5.11 8.46
N GLY A 273 5.73 -6.27 8.11
CA GLY A 273 4.62 -6.85 8.86
C GLY A 273 4.95 -6.91 10.36
N GLU A 274 3.98 -6.56 11.25
CA GLU A 274 4.20 -6.54 12.69
C GLU A 274 4.81 -7.82 13.21
N GLY A 275 6.04 -7.74 13.74
CA GLY A 275 6.78 -8.88 14.26
C GLY A 275 7.26 -9.88 13.19
N ALA A 276 7.20 -9.54 11.91
CA ALA A 276 7.65 -10.41 10.83
C ALA A 276 9.15 -10.70 10.90
N THR A 277 9.51 -11.94 10.61
CA THR A 277 10.92 -12.40 10.48
C THR A 277 11.21 -12.88 9.06
N LYS A 278 10.17 -13.11 8.25
CA LYS A 278 10.26 -13.61 6.87
C LYS A 278 9.30 -12.82 5.98
N PHE A 279 9.77 -12.45 4.79
CA PHE A 279 8.94 -12.00 3.68
C PHE A 279 8.63 -13.19 2.77
N LEU A 280 7.38 -13.35 2.38
CA LEU A 280 6.91 -14.49 1.59
C LEU A 280 6.27 -14.01 0.29
N GLU A 281 6.78 -14.51 -0.83
CA GLU A 281 6.17 -14.33 -2.14
C GLU A 281 5.45 -15.62 -2.55
N VAL A 282 4.11 -15.54 -2.67
CA VAL A 282 3.24 -16.67 -3.01
C VAL A 282 2.83 -16.57 -4.46
N ASN A 283 3.43 -17.38 -5.32
CA ASN A 283 3.12 -17.46 -6.73
C ASN A 283 2.17 -18.63 -6.99
N VAL A 284 1.01 -18.34 -7.55
CA VAL A 284 0.08 -19.34 -8.09
C VAL A 284 0.11 -19.26 -9.60
N VAL A 285 0.35 -20.39 -10.25
CA VAL A 285 0.37 -20.53 -11.72
C VAL A 285 -0.56 -21.66 -12.15
N GLY A 286 -0.80 -21.79 -13.45
CA GLY A 286 -1.63 -22.86 -13.99
C GLY A 286 -3.09 -22.81 -13.54
N ALA A 287 -3.64 -21.63 -13.21
CA ALA A 287 -5.03 -21.47 -12.78
C ALA A 287 -5.98 -21.29 -13.98
N ALA A 288 -7.25 -21.67 -13.80
CA ALA A 288 -8.29 -21.54 -14.81
C ALA A 288 -8.62 -20.07 -15.13
N SER A 289 -8.50 -19.18 -14.13
CA SER A 289 -8.67 -17.74 -14.27
C SER A 289 -7.73 -16.98 -13.35
N TRP A 290 -7.47 -15.69 -13.65
CA TRP A 290 -6.73 -14.81 -12.74
C TRP A 290 -7.38 -14.74 -11.36
N GLN A 291 -8.73 -14.76 -11.30
CA GLN A 291 -9.45 -14.75 -10.04
C GLN A 291 -9.18 -16.01 -9.22
N ASP A 292 -9.12 -17.19 -9.84
CA ASP A 292 -8.75 -18.44 -9.16
C ASP A 292 -7.32 -18.39 -8.65
N ALA A 293 -6.39 -17.92 -9.50
CA ALA A 293 -4.98 -17.73 -9.07
C ALA A 293 -4.87 -16.83 -7.84
N LYS A 294 -5.55 -15.68 -7.86
CA LYS A 294 -5.59 -14.74 -6.73
C LYS A 294 -6.22 -15.37 -5.50
N THR A 295 -7.34 -16.07 -5.65
CA THR A 295 -8.09 -16.70 -4.55
C THR A 295 -7.24 -17.76 -3.85
N ALA A 296 -6.55 -18.62 -4.61
CA ALA A 296 -5.63 -19.62 -4.06
C ALA A 296 -4.44 -18.97 -3.36
N ALA A 297 -3.79 -17.98 -4.01
CA ALA A 297 -2.66 -17.25 -3.41
C ALA A 297 -3.04 -16.57 -2.10
N MET A 298 -4.21 -15.91 -2.06
CA MET A 298 -4.75 -15.28 -0.85
C MET A 298 -5.06 -16.29 0.26
N ALA A 299 -5.60 -17.45 -0.07
CA ALA A 299 -5.87 -18.49 0.93
C ALA A 299 -4.59 -19.00 1.58
N ILE A 300 -3.53 -19.18 0.79
CA ILE A 300 -2.20 -19.55 1.29
C ILE A 300 -1.61 -18.44 2.15
N ALA A 301 -1.61 -17.20 1.65
CA ALA A 301 -1.02 -16.05 2.30
C ALA A 301 -1.69 -15.67 3.64
N LYS A 302 -3.00 -15.94 3.78
CA LYS A 302 -3.77 -15.71 5.01
C LYS A 302 -3.73 -16.88 6.01
N SER A 303 -3.24 -18.04 5.61
CA SER A 303 -3.27 -19.23 6.48
C SER A 303 -2.34 -19.08 7.68
N PRO A 304 -2.84 -19.01 8.93
CA PRO A 304 -1.99 -18.96 10.12
C PRO A 304 -1.05 -20.17 10.21
N LEU A 305 -1.50 -21.35 9.74
CA LEU A 305 -0.67 -22.57 9.74
C LEU A 305 0.48 -22.48 8.75
N VAL A 306 0.28 -21.84 7.59
CA VAL A 306 1.37 -21.59 6.64
C VAL A 306 2.34 -20.57 7.23
N LYS A 307 1.84 -19.41 7.71
CA LYS A 307 2.66 -18.34 8.26
C LYS A 307 3.51 -18.80 9.45
N THR A 308 2.94 -19.57 10.37
CA THR A 308 3.69 -20.13 11.53
C THR A 308 4.67 -21.23 11.12
N ALA A 309 4.45 -21.96 10.03
CA ALA A 309 5.42 -22.91 9.51
C ALA A 309 6.69 -22.18 9.02
N PHE A 310 6.53 -21.09 8.28
CA PHE A 310 7.68 -20.30 7.82
C PHE A 310 8.42 -19.63 8.98
N PHE A 311 7.74 -19.16 10.01
CA PHE A 311 8.37 -18.69 11.24
C PHE A 311 9.22 -19.76 11.91
N GLY A 312 8.71 -21.00 11.99
CA GLY A 312 9.42 -22.14 12.55
C GLY A 312 10.44 -22.79 11.61
N GLU A 313 10.70 -22.20 10.44
CA GLU A 313 11.58 -22.73 9.39
C GLU A 313 11.22 -24.16 8.96
N ASP A 314 9.91 -24.52 9.11
CA ASP A 314 9.35 -25.80 8.68
C ASP A 314 8.85 -25.70 7.23
N PRO A 315 9.47 -26.40 6.25
CA PRO A 315 9.02 -26.40 4.87
C PRO A 315 7.73 -27.25 4.69
N ASN A 316 6.68 -26.86 5.40
CA ASN A 316 5.44 -27.61 5.53
C ASN A 316 4.58 -27.50 4.27
N TRP A 317 4.98 -28.18 3.22
CA TRP A 317 4.27 -28.25 1.95
C TRP A 317 2.81 -28.68 2.13
N GLY A 318 2.50 -29.55 3.09
CA GLY A 318 1.14 -30.02 3.35
C GLY A 318 0.21 -28.91 3.76
N ARG A 319 0.63 -27.94 4.57
CA ARG A 319 -0.17 -26.77 4.94
C ARG A 319 -0.44 -25.86 3.75
N ILE A 320 0.54 -25.71 2.84
CA ILE A 320 0.40 -24.88 1.64
C ILE A 320 -0.61 -25.50 0.68
N VAL A 321 -0.48 -26.79 0.37
CA VAL A 321 -1.41 -27.51 -0.53
C VAL A 321 -2.82 -27.56 0.08
N CYS A 322 -2.91 -27.76 1.41
CA CYS A 322 -4.20 -27.72 2.11
C CYS A 322 -4.86 -26.34 1.96
N ALA A 323 -4.09 -25.26 2.13
CA ALA A 323 -4.63 -23.90 1.98
C ALA A 323 -5.11 -23.61 0.54
N ALA A 324 -4.37 -24.06 -0.47
CA ALA A 324 -4.81 -24.00 -1.85
C ALA A 324 -6.10 -24.82 -2.07
N GLY A 325 -6.16 -26.02 -1.49
CA GLY A 325 -7.29 -26.96 -1.66
C GLY A 325 -8.63 -26.45 -1.10
N TYR A 326 -8.62 -25.69 0.00
CA TYR A 326 -9.86 -25.11 0.54
C TYR A 326 -10.18 -23.71 0.02
N SER A 327 -9.36 -23.16 -0.85
CA SER A 327 -9.50 -21.78 -1.36
C SER A 327 -10.79 -21.58 -2.18
N GLY A 328 -11.32 -22.64 -2.79
CA GLY A 328 -12.42 -22.61 -3.75
C GLY A 328 -11.99 -22.39 -5.19
N ALA A 329 -10.67 -22.20 -5.46
CA ALA A 329 -10.13 -22.13 -6.81
C ALA A 329 -10.19 -23.51 -7.50
N GLU A 330 -10.38 -23.52 -8.82
CA GLU A 330 -10.30 -24.75 -9.61
C GLU A 330 -8.85 -25.28 -9.63
N MET A 331 -8.68 -26.59 -9.35
CA MET A 331 -7.39 -27.25 -9.35
C MET A 331 -7.51 -28.74 -9.65
N ILE A 332 -6.48 -29.33 -10.25
CA ILE A 332 -6.41 -30.78 -10.50
C ILE A 332 -5.43 -31.40 -9.49
N ALA A 333 -5.97 -31.93 -8.39
CA ALA A 333 -5.19 -32.39 -7.25
C ALA A 333 -4.05 -33.37 -7.60
N GLU A 334 -4.30 -34.28 -8.52
CA GLU A 334 -3.34 -35.30 -8.98
C GLU A 334 -2.24 -34.73 -9.90
N LYS A 335 -2.32 -33.43 -10.25
CA LYS A 335 -1.33 -32.76 -11.09
C LYS A 335 -0.70 -31.54 -10.43
N VAL A 336 -1.11 -31.22 -9.20
CA VAL A 336 -0.53 -30.07 -8.47
C VAL A 336 0.97 -30.25 -8.28
N ASN A 337 1.70 -29.18 -8.52
CA ASN A 337 3.13 -29.09 -8.23
C ASN A 337 3.39 -27.95 -7.25
N LEU A 338 4.35 -28.10 -6.35
CA LEU A 338 4.75 -27.08 -5.39
C LEU A 338 6.26 -27.00 -5.27
N GLU A 339 6.78 -25.77 -5.31
CA GLU A 339 8.19 -25.45 -5.09
C GLU A 339 8.34 -24.40 -3.99
N ILE A 340 9.40 -24.51 -3.18
CA ILE A 340 9.86 -23.48 -2.25
C ILE A 340 11.32 -23.18 -2.58
N GLY A 341 11.66 -21.91 -2.87
CA GLY A 341 13.01 -21.49 -3.24
C GLY A 341 13.57 -22.26 -4.45
N GLY A 342 12.72 -22.64 -5.40
CA GLY A 342 13.10 -23.41 -6.59
C GLY A 342 13.30 -24.91 -6.36
N VAL A 343 13.05 -25.41 -5.14
CA VAL A 343 13.09 -26.83 -4.82
C VAL A 343 11.69 -27.42 -4.86
N ARG A 344 11.48 -28.44 -5.69
CA ARG A 344 10.19 -29.12 -5.84
C ARG A 344 9.92 -30.06 -4.67
N LEU A 345 8.84 -29.80 -3.92
CA LEU A 345 8.42 -30.57 -2.77
C LEU A 345 7.21 -31.46 -3.08
N VAL A 346 6.35 -31.03 -4.00
CA VAL A 346 5.20 -31.80 -4.48
C VAL A 346 5.27 -31.89 -6.00
N GLU A 347 5.12 -33.07 -6.53
CA GLU A 347 5.03 -33.36 -7.96
C GLU A 347 3.84 -34.26 -8.23
N ASN A 348 2.96 -33.86 -9.16
CA ASN A 348 1.74 -34.60 -9.49
C ASN A 348 0.94 -35.00 -8.21
N GLY A 349 0.76 -34.03 -7.30
CA GLY A 349 0.01 -34.22 -6.05
C GLY A 349 0.74 -35.05 -4.97
N MET A 350 1.96 -35.53 -5.24
CA MET A 350 2.69 -36.43 -4.33
C MET A 350 3.95 -35.79 -3.77
N ASN A 351 4.29 -36.13 -2.51
CA ASN A 351 5.50 -35.70 -1.85
C ASN A 351 6.76 -36.23 -2.56
N CYS A 352 7.69 -35.34 -2.89
CA CYS A 352 8.98 -35.69 -3.48
C CYS A 352 10.00 -36.23 -2.47
N ASN A 353 9.68 -36.28 -1.18
CA ASN A 353 10.58 -36.76 -0.10
C ASN A 353 11.94 -36.04 -0.09
N VAL A 354 11.94 -34.73 -0.28
CA VAL A 354 13.16 -33.90 -0.26
C VAL A 354 13.79 -33.91 1.13
N PRO A 355 15.10 -34.24 1.27
CA PRO A 355 15.77 -34.17 2.56
C PRO A 355 15.73 -32.78 3.19
N ALA A 356 15.52 -32.70 4.52
CA ALA A 356 15.44 -31.45 5.25
C ALA A 356 16.68 -30.56 5.10
N GLU A 357 17.86 -31.17 5.01
CA GLU A 357 19.15 -30.49 4.85
C GLU A 357 19.23 -29.66 3.56
N ARG A 358 18.46 -30.04 2.53
CA ARG A 358 18.38 -29.31 1.26
C ARG A 358 17.50 -28.06 1.40
N LEU A 359 16.54 -28.08 2.29
CA LEU A 359 15.57 -26.99 2.48
C LEU A 359 15.97 -26.02 3.59
N ALA A 360 16.73 -26.50 4.59
CA ALA A 360 17.13 -25.67 5.72
C ALA A 360 17.81 -24.33 5.33
N PRO A 361 18.74 -24.25 4.36
CA PRO A 361 19.30 -22.96 3.93
C PRO A 361 18.26 -22.01 3.33
N ILE A 362 17.30 -22.55 2.58
CA ILE A 362 16.22 -21.76 1.96
C ILE A 362 15.28 -21.22 3.04
N MET A 363 14.91 -22.07 4.00
CA MET A 363 14.01 -21.66 5.08
C MET A 363 14.64 -20.67 6.06
N ALA A 364 15.97 -20.62 6.13
CA ALA A 364 16.72 -19.64 6.93
C ALA A 364 16.78 -18.24 6.27
N GLU A 365 16.54 -18.13 4.95
CA GLU A 365 16.51 -16.83 4.26
C GLU A 365 15.38 -15.95 4.79
N HIS A 366 15.57 -14.63 4.71
CA HIS A 366 14.52 -13.66 5.04
C HIS A 366 13.44 -13.62 3.97
N ASP A 367 13.84 -13.62 2.70
CA ASP A 367 12.95 -13.50 1.55
C ASP A 367 12.78 -14.88 0.90
N ILE A 368 11.58 -15.44 0.98
CA ILE A 368 11.29 -16.79 0.49
C ILE A 368 10.17 -16.72 -0.56
N SER A 369 10.43 -17.30 -1.73
CA SER A 369 9.42 -17.46 -2.78
C SER A 369 8.93 -18.91 -2.80
N MET A 370 7.60 -19.06 -2.94
CA MET A 370 6.96 -20.35 -3.20
C MET A 370 6.12 -20.26 -4.47
N THR A 371 6.06 -21.35 -5.22
CA THR A 371 5.25 -21.45 -6.44
C THR A 371 4.40 -22.71 -6.40
N ILE A 372 3.08 -22.55 -6.54
CA ILE A 372 2.15 -23.68 -6.69
C ILE A 372 1.48 -23.62 -8.04
N ASP A 373 1.50 -24.74 -8.77
CA ASP A 373 0.84 -24.93 -10.05
C ASP A 373 -0.48 -25.73 -9.82
N LEU A 374 -1.61 -25.10 -10.11
CA LEU A 374 -2.93 -25.70 -9.94
C LEU A 374 -3.32 -26.66 -11.07
N ALA A 375 -2.59 -26.66 -12.18
CA ALA A 375 -2.76 -27.49 -13.37
C ALA A 375 -4.17 -27.39 -14.00
N ALA A 376 -4.89 -26.28 -13.81
CA ALA A 376 -6.26 -26.06 -14.29
C ALA A 376 -6.35 -25.08 -15.48
N GLY A 377 -5.24 -24.43 -15.86
CA GLY A 377 -5.19 -23.43 -16.94
C GLY A 377 -3.81 -22.82 -17.13
N GLU A 378 -3.76 -21.55 -17.55
CA GLU A 378 -2.49 -20.81 -17.82
C GLU A 378 -2.35 -19.51 -17.02
N GLU A 379 -3.41 -19.12 -16.30
CA GLU A 379 -3.44 -17.88 -15.56
C GLU A 379 -2.59 -17.94 -14.28
N LYS A 380 -2.17 -16.77 -13.82
CA LYS A 380 -1.28 -16.66 -12.66
C LYS A 380 -1.56 -15.41 -11.83
N ALA A 381 -1.20 -15.47 -10.55
CA ALA A 381 -1.17 -14.33 -9.65
C ALA A 381 -0.05 -14.49 -8.61
N THR A 382 0.45 -13.36 -8.11
CA THR A 382 1.42 -13.31 -7.02
C THR A 382 0.85 -12.51 -5.86
N VAL A 383 0.95 -13.03 -4.64
CA VAL A 383 0.57 -12.35 -3.39
C VAL A 383 1.79 -12.27 -2.47
N TRP A 384 1.95 -11.14 -1.80
CA TRP A 384 3.02 -10.93 -0.82
C TRP A 384 2.46 -10.97 0.59
N THR A 385 3.20 -11.63 1.47
CA THR A 385 2.85 -11.77 2.88
C THR A 385 4.11 -11.88 3.74
N CYS A 386 3.94 -12.07 5.04
CA CYS A 386 5.01 -12.35 5.99
C CYS A 386 4.65 -13.59 6.82
N ASP A 387 5.57 -14.05 7.65
CA ASP A 387 5.32 -15.09 8.66
C ASP A 387 4.50 -14.55 9.85
N PHE A 388 4.17 -15.42 10.81
CA PHE A 388 3.63 -15.07 12.13
C PHE A 388 4.58 -15.53 13.23
N SER A 389 5.22 -14.55 13.87
CA SER A 389 6.10 -14.76 15.02
C SER A 389 5.35 -14.57 16.36
N TYR A 390 6.03 -14.83 17.46
CA TYR A 390 5.53 -14.50 18.80
C TYR A 390 5.36 -12.99 19.02
N GLU A 391 6.19 -12.17 18.36
CA GLU A 391 6.13 -10.72 18.48
C GLU A 391 4.84 -10.16 17.87
N TYR A 392 4.25 -10.78 16.83
CA TYR A 392 2.94 -10.39 16.31
C TYR A 392 1.88 -10.43 17.42
N VAL A 393 1.82 -11.53 18.18
CA VAL A 393 0.86 -11.68 19.28
C VAL A 393 1.14 -10.69 20.41
N LYS A 394 2.42 -10.47 20.74
CA LYS A 394 2.82 -9.53 21.78
C LYS A 394 2.47 -8.09 21.41
N ILE A 395 2.85 -7.64 20.21
CA ILE A 395 2.54 -6.29 19.72
C ILE A 395 1.03 -6.04 19.79
N ASN A 396 0.22 -6.94 19.22
CA ASN A 396 -1.23 -6.76 19.16
C ASN A 396 -1.95 -7.01 20.50
N GLY A 397 -1.35 -7.78 21.41
CA GLY A 397 -1.85 -7.96 22.77
C GLY A 397 -1.58 -6.76 23.70
N GLU A 398 -0.54 -5.97 23.40
CA GLU A 398 -0.14 -4.79 24.18
C GLU A 398 -0.63 -3.47 23.54
N TYR A 399 -0.92 -3.47 22.24
CA TYR A 399 -1.41 -2.30 21.51
C TYR A 399 -2.93 -2.17 21.66
N HIS A 400 -3.35 -1.11 22.30
CA HIS A 400 -4.78 -0.79 22.45
C HIS A 400 -5.21 0.15 21.31
N THR A 401 -5.91 -0.44 20.35
CA THR A 401 -6.53 0.31 19.24
C THR A 401 -7.93 0.76 19.58
#